data_6837600763d31a81ea54066f6dcebf46
#
_entry.id   6837600763d31a81ea54066f6dcebf46
#
_cell.length_a   1.000
_cell.length_b   1.000
_cell.length_c   1.000
_cell.angle_alpha   90.00
_cell.angle_beta   90.00
_cell.angle_gamma   90.00
#
_symmetry.space_group_name_H-M   'P 1'
#
loop_
_entity.id
_entity.type
_entity.pdbx_description
1 polymer ?
#
loop_
_entity_poly.entity_id
_entity_poly.type
_entity_poly.pdbx_seq_one_letter_code
_entity_poly.pdbx_strand_id
1 'polypeptide(L)'
;MRPFSHVLRWALLLAGLALVPSACGSGARTATTPPAPRAATPAPTADAKPAAAGDVAVIRGWADALRHGRLERAVRYFAIPSVVSNGTPPIKLTSRDDVRFFNRTLPCGAKVLRAEDTGAYVVAHFVLTERPGKGKCGSGVGGQASTAFRIRGHHIVEWRRVVEPASEATPAGPQTDA
;
A
#
# COMPACT_ATOMS: atom_id res chain seq x y z
N MET A 1 -1.15 30.02 37.91
CA MET A 1 -2.04 29.68 39.04
C MET A 1 -3.21 28.86 38.54
N ARG A 2 -3.38 27.75 39.16
CA ARG A 2 -4.42 26.70 39.19
C ARG A 2 -4.23 25.48 38.30
N PRO A 3 -4.00 24.33 38.96
CA PRO A 3 -4.01 23.01 38.37
C PRO A 3 -5.42 22.40 38.45
N PHE A 4 -5.80 21.56 37.51
CA PHE A 4 -6.93 20.65 37.67
C PHE A 4 -6.46 19.22 37.43
N SER A 5 -6.28 18.55 38.57
CA SER A 5 -6.20 17.10 38.66
C SER A 5 -7.61 16.52 38.59
N HIS A 6 -7.85 15.54 37.71
CA HIS A 6 -8.95 14.61 37.87
C HIS A 6 -8.43 13.18 37.76
N VAL A 7 -8.17 12.65 38.94
CA VAL A 7 -8.04 11.22 39.22
C VAL A 7 -9.47 10.65 39.25
N LEU A 8 -9.77 9.69 38.40
CA LEU A 8 -10.97 8.86 38.56
C LEU A 8 -10.57 7.39 38.53
N ARG A 9 -10.56 6.84 39.74
CA ARG A 9 -10.49 5.41 40.08
C ARG A 9 -11.75 4.72 39.56
N TRP A 10 -11.63 3.61 38.90
CA TRP A 10 -12.70 2.61 38.84
C TRP A 10 -12.14 1.25 39.28
N ALA A 11 -12.86 0.74 40.30
CA ALA A 11 -12.55 -0.47 41.04
C ALA A 11 -13.04 -1.73 40.32
N LEU A 12 -12.30 -2.77 40.59
CA LEU A 12 -12.58 -4.20 40.58
C LEU A 12 -14.06 -4.65 40.58
N LEU A 13 -14.38 -5.60 39.73
CA LEU A 13 -15.37 -6.64 40.01
C LEU A 13 -14.85 -7.98 39.50
N LEU A 14 -14.62 -8.87 40.46
CA LEU A 14 -14.36 -10.31 40.34
C LEU A 14 -15.68 -11.07 40.10
N ALA A 15 -15.57 -12.18 39.44
CA ALA A 15 -16.21 -13.48 39.67
C ALA A 15 -16.93 -14.07 38.46
N GLY A 16 -16.57 -15.31 38.18
CA GLY A 16 -17.32 -16.16 37.22
C GLY A 16 -16.51 -17.37 36.77
N LEU A 17 -16.22 -18.27 37.73
CA LEU A 17 -15.67 -19.60 37.50
C LEU A 17 -16.76 -20.51 36.87
N ALA A 18 -16.55 -21.02 35.68
CA ALA A 18 -17.32 -22.15 35.17
C ALA A 18 -16.37 -23.16 34.52
N LEU A 19 -16.08 -24.22 35.28
CA LEU A 19 -15.49 -25.46 34.78
C LEU A 19 -16.52 -26.22 33.95
N VAL A 20 -16.13 -26.63 32.73
CA VAL A 20 -16.82 -27.70 31.99
C VAL A 20 -15.75 -28.71 31.55
N PRO A 21 -15.92 -30.00 31.93
CA PRO A 21 -14.95 -31.03 31.59
C PRO A 21 -15.25 -31.74 30.29
N SER A 22 -14.19 -32.16 29.60
CA SER A 22 -13.96 -33.38 28.85
C SER A 22 -14.89 -33.81 27.72
N ALA A 23 -14.31 -33.86 26.54
CA ALA A 23 -14.49 -35.03 25.66
C ALA A 23 -13.21 -35.24 24.83
N CYS A 24 -12.55 -36.37 25.10
CA CYS A 24 -11.51 -36.96 24.28
C CYS A 24 -12.03 -37.24 22.88
N GLY A 25 -11.40 -36.75 21.85
CA GLY A 25 -11.59 -37.11 20.47
C GLY A 25 -10.24 -37.15 19.76
N SER A 26 -9.54 -38.29 19.88
CA SER A 26 -8.32 -38.57 19.12
C SER A 26 -8.67 -38.71 17.65
N GLY A 27 -8.17 -37.78 16.84
CA GLY A 27 -8.25 -37.86 15.39
C GLY A 27 -7.20 -36.91 14.81
N ALA A 28 -5.94 -37.28 14.91
CA ALA A 28 -4.84 -36.61 14.21
C ALA A 28 -5.00 -36.86 12.70
N ARG A 29 -5.78 -36.01 12.03
CA ARG A 29 -5.69 -35.87 10.58
C ARG A 29 -4.74 -34.70 10.34
N THR A 30 -3.53 -35.02 9.94
CA THR A 30 -2.58 -34.06 9.34
C THR A 30 -3.25 -33.46 8.11
N ALA A 31 -3.94 -32.34 8.29
CA ALA A 31 -4.41 -31.54 7.18
C ALA A 31 -3.18 -30.90 6.53
N THR A 32 -2.72 -31.50 5.43
CA THR A 32 -1.77 -30.85 4.53
C THR A 32 -2.48 -29.62 3.97
N THR A 33 -2.18 -28.46 4.51
CA THR A 33 -2.65 -27.18 3.99
C THR A 33 -2.11 -27.02 2.56
N PRO A 34 -2.97 -26.89 1.54
CA PRO A 34 -2.50 -26.61 0.19
C PRO A 34 -1.71 -25.30 0.19
N PRO A 35 -0.61 -25.20 -0.55
CA PRO A 35 0.10 -23.93 -0.68
C PRO A 35 -0.87 -22.89 -1.24
N ALA A 36 -0.94 -21.72 -0.57
CA ALA A 36 -1.76 -20.61 -0.99
C ALA A 36 -1.48 -20.28 -2.47
N PRO A 37 -2.50 -19.99 -3.28
CA PRO A 37 -2.32 -19.64 -4.68
C PRO A 37 -1.38 -18.42 -4.75
N ARG A 38 -0.26 -18.59 -5.42
CA ARG A 38 0.62 -17.47 -5.74
C ARG A 38 -0.21 -16.48 -6.55
N ALA A 39 -0.42 -15.27 -6.02
CA ALA A 39 -1.09 -14.21 -6.76
C ALA A 39 -0.42 -14.08 -8.13
N ALA A 40 -1.17 -14.39 -9.19
CA ALA A 40 -0.69 -14.26 -10.54
C ALA A 40 -0.33 -12.77 -10.77
N THR A 41 0.91 -12.49 -11.14
CA THR A 41 1.30 -11.18 -11.63
C THR A 41 0.43 -10.89 -12.84
N PRO A 42 -0.32 -9.76 -12.90
CA PRO A 42 -1.10 -9.41 -14.07
C PRO A 42 -0.18 -9.45 -15.29
N ALA A 43 -0.57 -10.22 -16.31
CA ALA A 43 0.17 -10.27 -17.56
C ALA A 43 0.24 -8.84 -18.15
N PRO A 44 1.38 -8.41 -18.71
CA PRO A 44 1.44 -7.13 -19.41
C PRO A 44 0.41 -7.14 -20.54
N THR A 45 -0.39 -6.09 -20.63
CA THR A 45 -1.25 -5.87 -21.79
C THR A 45 -0.31 -5.77 -22.99
N ALA A 46 -0.52 -6.60 -24.01
CA ALA A 46 0.41 -6.76 -25.14
C ALA A 46 0.73 -5.45 -25.92
N ASP A 47 -0.06 -4.40 -25.71
CA ASP A 47 0.04 -3.11 -26.41
C ASP A 47 0.56 -1.95 -25.52
N ALA A 48 0.99 -2.22 -24.27
CA ALA A 48 1.47 -1.17 -23.39
C ALA A 48 2.86 -0.69 -23.81
N LYS A 49 2.96 0.58 -24.23
CA LYS A 49 4.23 1.20 -24.60
C LYS A 49 5.12 1.36 -23.34
N PRO A 50 6.38 0.91 -23.38
CA PRO A 50 7.31 1.16 -22.27
C PRO A 50 7.45 2.65 -21.96
N ALA A 51 7.46 3.01 -20.69
CA ALA A 51 7.68 4.39 -20.26
C ALA A 51 9.11 4.85 -20.58
N ALA A 52 9.28 6.15 -20.79
CA ALA A 52 10.59 6.75 -21.03
C ALA A 52 11.55 6.48 -19.87
N ALA A 53 12.79 6.12 -20.17
CA ALA A 53 13.78 5.73 -19.16
C ALA A 53 14.01 6.83 -18.10
N GLY A 54 13.95 8.10 -18.49
CA GLY A 54 14.08 9.25 -17.60
C GLY A 54 12.95 9.31 -16.56
N ASP A 55 11.71 9.09 -16.99
CA ASP A 55 10.54 9.10 -16.12
C ASP A 55 10.58 7.90 -15.14
N VAL A 56 10.95 6.72 -15.66
CA VAL A 56 11.15 5.53 -14.84
C VAL A 56 12.23 5.78 -13.77
N ALA A 57 13.31 6.48 -14.11
CA ALA A 57 14.37 6.82 -13.17
C ALA A 57 13.87 7.75 -12.04
N VAL A 58 13.01 8.73 -12.36
CA VAL A 58 12.37 9.61 -11.36
C VAL A 58 11.50 8.78 -10.41
N ILE A 59 10.64 7.92 -10.94
CA ILE A 59 9.73 7.09 -10.14
C ILE A 59 10.52 6.12 -9.25
N ARG A 60 11.52 5.44 -9.80
CA ARG A 60 12.40 4.54 -9.02
C ARG A 60 13.15 5.28 -7.93
N GLY A 61 13.72 6.44 -8.26
CA GLY A 61 14.46 7.24 -7.31
C GLY A 61 13.61 7.71 -6.12
N TRP A 62 12.37 8.11 -6.39
CA TRP A 62 11.40 8.47 -5.37
C TRP A 62 11.01 7.25 -4.50
N ALA A 63 10.61 6.15 -5.11
CA ALA A 63 10.21 4.94 -4.40
C ALA A 63 11.35 4.38 -3.54
N ASP A 64 12.57 4.34 -4.07
CA ASP A 64 13.76 3.91 -3.34
C ASP A 64 14.10 4.84 -2.17
N ALA A 65 13.93 6.15 -2.35
CA ALA A 65 14.13 7.09 -1.26
C ALA A 65 13.16 6.83 -0.11
N LEU A 66 11.87 6.60 -0.41
CA LEU A 66 10.87 6.25 0.60
C LEU A 66 11.15 4.92 1.26
N ARG A 67 11.41 3.87 0.49
CA ARG A 67 11.66 2.52 0.99
C ARG A 67 12.84 2.47 1.97
N HIS A 68 13.84 3.33 1.78
CA HIS A 68 14.99 3.43 2.67
C HIS A 68 14.87 4.54 3.74
N GLY A 69 13.68 5.11 3.95
CA GLY A 69 13.43 6.12 4.97
C GLY A 69 14.05 7.50 4.68
N ARG A 70 14.54 7.72 3.45
CA ARG A 70 15.18 8.98 3.02
C ARG A 70 14.13 10.01 2.60
N LEU A 71 13.30 10.43 3.56
CA LEU A 71 12.13 11.28 3.32
C LEU A 71 12.48 12.57 2.57
N GLU A 72 13.52 13.28 2.99
CA GLU A 72 13.92 14.55 2.35
C GLU A 72 14.38 14.33 0.90
N ARG A 73 14.96 13.18 0.59
CA ARG A 73 15.29 12.82 -0.79
C ARG A 73 14.02 12.55 -1.60
N ALA A 74 13.03 11.86 -1.03
CA ALA A 74 11.76 11.62 -1.69
C ALA A 74 11.01 12.93 -2.00
N VAL A 75 11.04 13.89 -1.08
CA VAL A 75 10.44 15.23 -1.26
C VAL A 75 11.01 15.95 -2.48
N ARG A 76 12.30 15.80 -2.77
CA ARG A 76 12.95 16.48 -3.91
C ARG A 76 12.48 15.99 -5.28
N TYR A 77 11.86 14.82 -5.37
CA TYR A 77 11.30 14.32 -6.63
C TYR A 77 9.99 15.00 -7.04
N PHE A 78 9.36 15.77 -6.14
CA PHE A 78 8.13 16.48 -6.45
C PHE A 78 8.39 17.92 -6.89
N ALA A 79 7.64 18.37 -7.89
CA ALA A 79 7.52 19.79 -8.21
C ALA A 79 6.70 20.50 -7.14
N ILE A 80 6.82 21.82 -7.08
CA ILE A 80 5.95 22.70 -6.33
C ILE A 80 5.40 23.76 -7.31
N PRO A 81 4.07 23.82 -7.51
CA PRO A 81 3.04 22.94 -6.94
C PRO A 81 2.99 21.56 -7.61
N SER A 82 2.40 20.59 -6.90
CA SER A 82 2.05 19.27 -7.43
C SER A 82 0.66 18.85 -6.94
N VAL A 83 0.12 17.77 -7.52
CA VAL A 83 -1.21 17.24 -7.15
C VAL A 83 -1.08 15.77 -6.76
N VAL A 84 -1.76 15.38 -5.69
CA VAL A 84 -1.81 13.97 -5.25
C VAL A 84 -3.24 13.51 -5.03
N SER A 85 -3.52 12.22 -5.30
CA SER A 85 -4.80 11.57 -5.03
C SER A 85 -4.57 10.13 -4.60
N ASN A 86 -4.86 9.82 -3.34
CA ASN A 86 -4.68 8.48 -2.75
C ASN A 86 -6.03 7.88 -2.36
N GLY A 87 -6.92 7.69 -3.33
CA GLY A 87 -8.30 7.24 -3.08
C GLY A 87 -9.21 8.32 -2.48
N THR A 88 -8.74 9.57 -2.45
CA THR A 88 -9.46 10.77 -2.01
C THR A 88 -9.55 11.76 -3.16
N PRO A 89 -10.36 12.82 -3.08
CA PRO A 89 -10.28 13.93 -4.02
C PRO A 89 -8.85 14.47 -4.16
N PRO A 90 -8.48 15.00 -5.33
CA PRO A 90 -7.14 15.54 -5.56
C PRO A 90 -6.79 16.66 -4.57
N ILE A 91 -5.60 16.59 -4.00
CA ILE A 91 -5.05 17.59 -3.08
C ILE A 91 -3.87 18.28 -3.76
N LYS A 92 -3.88 19.61 -3.78
CA LYS A 92 -2.77 20.41 -4.28
C LYS A 92 -1.73 20.61 -3.17
N LEU A 93 -0.50 20.23 -3.43
CA LEU A 93 0.65 20.45 -2.54
C LEU A 93 1.36 21.71 -3.02
N THR A 94 1.40 22.73 -2.18
CA THR A 94 1.89 24.08 -2.52
C THR A 94 3.22 24.41 -1.89
N SER A 95 3.67 23.56 -0.97
CA SER A 95 4.93 23.74 -0.23
C SER A 95 5.73 22.44 -0.11
N ARG A 96 7.01 22.56 0.25
CA ARG A 96 7.85 21.40 0.59
C ARG A 96 7.31 20.65 1.81
N ASP A 97 6.68 21.35 2.74
CA ASP A 97 6.09 20.76 3.93
C ASP A 97 4.85 19.94 3.60
N ASP A 98 4.01 20.37 2.65
CA ASP A 98 2.89 19.58 2.16
C ASP A 98 3.38 18.28 1.50
N VAL A 99 4.41 18.38 0.65
CA VAL A 99 5.02 17.20 0.00
C VAL A 99 5.63 16.26 1.04
N ARG A 100 6.30 16.81 2.06
CA ARG A 100 6.86 16.03 3.17
C ARG A 100 5.77 15.32 3.95
N PHE A 101 4.69 16.03 4.26
CA PHE A 101 3.54 15.46 4.96
C PHE A 101 2.92 14.31 4.15
N PHE A 102 2.61 14.53 2.87
CA PHE A 102 2.09 13.49 1.98
C PHE A 102 3.00 12.25 1.97
N ASN A 103 4.29 12.43 1.71
CA ASN A 103 5.22 11.29 1.68
C ASN A 103 5.32 10.56 3.03
N ARG A 104 5.13 11.26 4.15
CA ARG A 104 5.13 10.68 5.49
C ARG A 104 3.89 9.82 5.76
N THR A 105 2.74 10.17 5.19
CA THR A 105 1.47 9.44 5.38
C THR A 105 1.40 8.13 4.60
N LEU A 106 2.27 7.90 3.63
CA LEU A 106 2.33 6.63 2.91
C LEU A 106 2.89 5.54 3.86
N PRO A 107 2.11 4.50 4.21
CA PRO A 107 2.52 3.52 5.22
C PRO A 107 3.57 2.54 4.71
N CYS A 108 3.58 2.26 3.40
CA CYS A 108 4.44 1.29 2.75
C CYS A 108 5.59 1.96 1.99
N GLY A 109 6.71 1.28 1.92
CA GLY A 109 7.69 1.44 0.87
C GLY A 109 7.24 0.71 -0.40
N ALA A 110 7.93 0.94 -1.51
CA ALA A 110 7.58 0.30 -2.77
C ALA A 110 8.82 0.04 -3.62
N LYS A 111 8.79 -1.05 -4.40
CA LYS A 111 9.79 -1.36 -5.42
C LYS A 111 9.10 -1.43 -6.77
N VAL A 112 9.59 -0.67 -7.75
CA VAL A 112 9.04 -0.66 -9.11
C VAL A 112 9.29 -2.00 -9.78
N LEU A 113 8.23 -2.64 -10.27
CA LEU A 113 8.27 -3.85 -11.09
C LEU A 113 8.38 -3.47 -12.57
N ARG A 114 7.44 -2.67 -13.05
CA ARG A 114 7.38 -2.17 -14.42
C ARG A 114 6.73 -0.79 -14.46
N ALA A 115 6.89 -0.09 -15.58
CA ALA A 115 6.22 1.18 -15.83
C ALA A 115 5.86 1.29 -17.32
N GLU A 116 4.68 1.82 -17.58
CA GLU A 116 4.05 1.89 -18.91
C GLU A 116 3.62 3.33 -19.21
N ASP A 117 3.80 3.75 -20.45
CA ASP A 117 3.32 5.04 -20.94
C ASP A 117 1.89 4.88 -21.47
N THR A 118 0.94 5.58 -20.86
CA THR A 118 -0.46 5.63 -21.30
C THR A 118 -0.80 6.91 -22.04
N GLY A 119 0.20 7.67 -22.47
CA GLY A 119 0.08 8.96 -23.15
C GLY A 119 -0.13 10.13 -22.17
N ALA A 120 -1.14 10.08 -21.29
CA ALA A 120 -1.40 11.12 -20.30
C ALA A 120 -0.57 10.96 -19.03
N TYR A 121 -0.19 9.72 -18.69
CA TYR A 121 0.51 9.34 -17.47
C TYR A 121 1.52 8.22 -17.73
N VAL A 122 2.49 8.13 -16.87
CA VAL A 122 3.29 6.92 -16.67
C VAL A 122 2.65 6.13 -15.54
N VAL A 123 2.14 4.94 -15.82
CA VAL A 123 1.60 4.02 -14.82
C VAL A 123 2.72 3.09 -14.36
N ALA A 124 3.07 3.17 -13.09
CA ALA A 124 4.05 2.29 -12.48
C ALA A 124 3.38 1.27 -11.57
N HIS A 125 3.82 0.02 -11.70
CA HIS A 125 3.39 -1.12 -10.90
C HIS A 125 4.47 -1.45 -9.89
N PHE A 126 4.05 -1.66 -8.65
CA PHE A 126 4.93 -1.83 -7.52
C PHE A 126 4.64 -3.13 -6.76
N VAL A 127 5.67 -3.68 -6.15
CA VAL A 127 5.51 -4.54 -4.98
C VAL A 127 5.72 -3.68 -3.73
N LEU A 128 4.81 -3.80 -2.77
CA LEU A 128 4.86 -3.07 -1.51
C LEU A 128 5.86 -3.72 -0.53
N THR A 129 6.55 -2.89 0.23
CA THR A 129 7.56 -3.32 1.20
C THR A 129 7.35 -2.57 2.52
N GLU A 130 7.94 -3.06 3.59
CA GLU A 130 8.14 -2.24 4.77
C GLU A 130 9.05 -1.04 4.46
N ARG A 131 8.94 -0.01 5.29
CA ARG A 131 9.82 1.16 5.26
C ARG A 131 10.08 1.67 6.67
N PRO A 132 11.26 2.28 6.93
CA PRO A 132 11.50 3.01 8.17
C PRO A 132 10.57 4.21 8.31
N GLY A 133 10.13 4.50 9.54
CA GLY A 133 9.31 5.67 9.87
C GLY A 133 8.04 5.33 10.62
N LYS A 134 7.11 6.31 10.67
CA LYS A 134 5.80 6.13 11.31
C LYS A 134 4.85 5.40 10.37
N GLY A 135 4.14 4.43 10.91
CA GLY A 135 3.24 3.55 10.17
C GLY A 135 3.89 2.21 9.83
N LYS A 136 3.04 1.23 9.67
CA LYS A 136 3.42 -0.13 9.26
C LYS A 136 2.70 -0.45 7.96
N CYS A 137 3.42 -1.04 7.01
CA CYS A 137 2.80 -1.60 5.82
C CYS A 137 1.94 -2.82 6.18
N GLY A 138 2.36 -3.58 7.20
CA GLY A 138 1.61 -4.70 7.76
C GLY A 138 1.27 -5.75 6.70
N SER A 139 0.01 -6.13 6.61
CA SER A 139 -0.47 -7.11 5.62
C SER A 139 -0.32 -6.64 4.17
N GLY A 140 0.00 -5.38 3.92
CA GLY A 140 0.29 -4.86 2.58
C GLY A 140 1.63 -5.32 2.01
N VAL A 141 2.57 -5.82 2.84
CA VAL A 141 3.89 -6.27 2.37
C VAL A 141 3.75 -7.43 1.40
N GLY A 142 4.44 -7.31 0.26
CA GLY A 142 4.34 -8.28 -0.84
C GLY A 142 3.13 -8.07 -1.76
N GLY A 143 2.15 -7.26 -1.34
CA GLY A 143 1.02 -6.87 -2.19
C GLY A 143 1.46 -5.99 -3.35
N GLN A 144 0.61 -5.88 -4.36
CA GLN A 144 0.84 -5.03 -5.51
C GLN A 144 0.04 -3.73 -5.41
N ALA A 145 0.56 -2.68 -6.01
CA ALA A 145 -0.11 -1.41 -6.15
C ALA A 145 0.28 -0.75 -7.48
N SER A 146 -0.65 -0.01 -8.05
CA SER A 146 -0.42 0.76 -9.27
C SER A 146 -0.61 2.24 -8.99
N THR A 147 0.24 3.07 -9.61
CA THR A 147 0.19 4.52 -9.47
C THR A 147 0.46 5.18 -10.81
N ALA A 148 -0.38 6.13 -11.16
CA ALA A 148 -0.22 7.00 -12.32
C ALA A 148 0.57 8.25 -11.94
N PHE A 149 1.60 8.54 -12.70
CA PHE A 149 2.48 9.69 -12.54
C PHE A 149 2.41 10.59 -13.76
N ARG A 150 2.35 11.90 -13.53
CA ARG A 150 2.72 12.87 -14.55
C ARG A 150 4.05 13.49 -14.16
N ILE A 151 5.02 13.42 -15.06
CA ILE A 151 6.38 13.90 -14.83
C ILE A 151 6.66 15.04 -15.79
N ARG A 152 7.27 16.12 -15.30
CA ARG A 152 7.75 17.24 -16.09
C ARG A 152 9.08 17.74 -15.53
N GLY A 153 10.07 17.95 -16.38
CA GLY A 153 11.38 18.44 -15.98
C GLY A 153 12.02 17.58 -14.87
N HIS A 154 11.89 16.25 -14.96
CA HIS A 154 12.40 15.28 -13.99
C HIS A 154 11.76 15.40 -12.57
N HIS A 155 10.55 16.00 -12.48
CA HIS A 155 9.81 16.10 -11.23
C HIS A 155 8.39 15.55 -11.40
N ILE A 156 7.88 14.95 -10.33
CA ILE A 156 6.50 14.49 -10.21
C ILE A 156 5.62 15.72 -10.03
N VAL A 157 4.79 16.03 -11.03
CA VAL A 157 3.78 17.11 -10.95
C VAL A 157 2.41 16.56 -10.56
N GLU A 158 2.21 15.25 -10.75
CA GLU A 158 0.99 14.58 -10.33
C GLU A 158 1.27 13.13 -9.94
N TRP A 159 0.62 12.69 -8.85
CA TRP A 159 0.67 11.35 -8.30
C TRP A 159 -0.75 10.89 -8.00
N ARG A 160 -1.21 9.80 -8.62
CA ARG A 160 -2.54 9.23 -8.43
C ARG A 160 -2.46 7.74 -8.17
N ARG A 161 -3.04 7.28 -7.07
CA ARG A 161 -3.27 5.85 -6.87
C ARG A 161 -4.24 5.36 -7.94
N VAL A 162 -3.87 4.30 -8.64
CA VAL A 162 -4.79 3.56 -9.52
C VAL A 162 -5.47 2.50 -8.66
N VAL A 163 -6.79 2.57 -8.60
CA VAL A 163 -7.61 1.50 -8.01
C VAL A 163 -7.96 0.59 -9.16
N GLU A 164 -7.34 -0.57 -9.24
CA GLU A 164 -7.78 -1.59 -10.18
C GLU A 164 -9.17 -2.06 -9.73
N PRO A 165 -10.15 -2.15 -10.65
CA PRO A 165 -11.41 -2.80 -10.30
C PRO A 165 -11.07 -4.20 -9.81
N ALA A 166 -11.64 -4.60 -8.66
CA ALA A 166 -11.48 -5.96 -8.17
C ALA A 166 -11.82 -6.88 -9.35
N SER A 167 -10.87 -7.74 -9.74
CA SER A 167 -11.16 -8.78 -10.73
C SER A 167 -12.40 -9.49 -10.23
N GLU A 168 -13.49 -9.40 -10.99
CA GLU A 168 -14.68 -10.19 -10.69
C GLU A 168 -14.21 -11.63 -10.56
N ALA A 169 -14.31 -12.15 -9.34
CA ALA A 169 -14.06 -13.56 -9.10
C ALA A 169 -15.02 -14.30 -10.02
N THR A 170 -14.48 -15.00 -11.02
CA THR A 170 -15.26 -15.86 -11.89
C THR A 170 -16.10 -16.73 -10.97
N PRO A 171 -17.46 -16.65 -11.04
CA PRO A 171 -18.30 -17.47 -10.19
C PRO A 171 -17.90 -18.92 -10.42
N ALA A 172 -17.59 -19.63 -9.32
CA ALA A 172 -17.30 -21.05 -9.37
C ALA A 172 -18.48 -21.70 -10.09
N GLY A 173 -18.20 -22.34 -11.24
CA GLY A 173 -19.22 -23.06 -11.99
C GLY A 173 -19.92 -24.04 -11.11
N PRO A 174 -21.20 -24.41 -11.42
CA PRO A 174 -21.97 -25.32 -10.61
C PRO A 174 -21.21 -26.64 -10.47
N GLN A 175 -20.94 -27.04 -9.23
CA GLN A 175 -20.42 -28.34 -8.91
C GLN A 175 -21.57 -29.33 -9.20
N THR A 176 -21.45 -30.06 -10.28
CA THR A 176 -22.33 -31.22 -10.56
C THR A 176 -21.90 -32.36 -9.63
N ASP A 177 -22.62 -32.53 -8.55
CA ASP A 177 -22.55 -33.75 -7.77
C ASP A 177 -23.14 -34.91 -8.63
N ALA A 178 -22.28 -35.89 -8.91
CA ALA A 178 -22.66 -37.18 -9.52
C ALA A 178 -22.48 -38.31 -8.50
#